data_71a3f1d24dd1405cb4f1c637d9693b1d
#
_entry.id   71a3f1d24dd1405cb4f1c637d9693b1d
#
_cell.length_a   1.000
_cell.length_b   1.000
_cell.length_c   1.000
_cell.angle_alpha   90.00
_cell.angle_beta   90.00
_cell.angle_gamma   90.00
#
_symmetry.space_group_name_H-M   'P 1'
#
loop_
_entity.id
_entity.type
_entity.pdbx_description
1 polymer ?
#
loop_
_entity_poly.entity_id
_entity_poly.type
_entity_poly.pdbx_seq_one_letter_code
_entity_poly.pdbx_strand_id
1 'polypeptide(L)'
;MKFSDSVVMFDYAKFPILGNLATGAAIGLDSAEERVCRDAFEAGSKELSTDDFSPEFYSALSEGKFFREEHDGNLSRSAYLHVTQRCNLNCVGCYSANSKRNASPDLPLADIEVILTKLKGLNVDSLVISDGEPFLRKDLPDIVSFAKTKGIRSVSVITNGTSIKREILQRLSGAVDRIAVSFDGSSSSSESYIRGYQRFADLKKSILAIEEEGINAHIIATIHAFNIQDIPSYFELARSLSVGINFSLLSCTADDKHSKRLIPDDNALERLAEILIENAGQNAFSCGFNLNGSISARGWCGAGRTCLSVSHEGLLYPCHMLQFDGYTIANLLKDSLADVEEKIDNSPFSTLDVESISGCSNCGMKYLCGGGCRARSLYAYGDVRSCDLYCALAKKFYGLLGDLLRRFYA
;
A
#
# COMPACT_ATOMS: atom_id res chain seq x y z
N MET A 1 7.90 32.77 2.46
CA MET A 1 7.74 31.29 2.32
C MET A 1 7.20 30.99 0.93
N LYS A 2 7.43 29.78 0.41
CA LYS A 2 6.85 29.31 -0.87
C LYS A 2 6.25 27.94 -0.66
N PHE A 3 5.20 27.60 -1.40
CA PHE A 3 4.73 26.23 -1.42
C PHE A 3 5.78 25.28 -2.01
N SER A 4 5.81 24.03 -1.49
CA SER A 4 6.62 22.95 -2.05
C SER A 4 6.13 22.61 -3.46
N ASP A 5 7.04 22.11 -4.32
CA ASP A 5 6.71 21.68 -5.70
C ASP A 5 5.73 20.50 -5.75
N SER A 6 5.53 19.81 -4.62
CA SER A 6 4.54 18.74 -4.46
C SER A 6 3.12 19.23 -4.14
N VAL A 7 2.94 20.55 -3.94
CA VAL A 7 1.64 21.10 -3.58
C VAL A 7 0.81 21.39 -4.83
N VAL A 8 -0.43 20.94 -4.82
CA VAL A 8 -1.42 21.14 -5.89
C VAL A 8 -2.70 21.71 -5.35
N MET A 9 -3.40 22.46 -6.19
CA MET A 9 -4.75 22.95 -5.91
C MET A 9 -5.73 22.31 -6.89
N PHE A 10 -6.84 21.78 -6.38
CA PHE A 10 -7.86 21.11 -7.18
C PHE A 10 -9.24 21.20 -6.53
N ASP A 11 -10.29 21.07 -7.34
CA ASP A 11 -11.66 21.05 -6.83
C ASP A 11 -12.12 19.60 -6.62
N TYR A 12 -12.74 19.35 -5.46
CA TYR A 12 -13.41 18.09 -5.18
C TYR A 12 -14.76 18.32 -4.51
N ALA A 13 -15.81 17.72 -5.04
CA ALA A 13 -17.18 17.86 -4.55
C ALA A 13 -17.66 19.33 -4.43
N LYS A 14 -17.12 20.23 -5.24
CA LYS A 14 -17.29 21.70 -5.24
C LYS A 14 -16.55 22.43 -4.11
N PHE A 15 -15.68 21.76 -3.40
CA PHE A 15 -14.80 22.40 -2.42
C PHE A 15 -13.41 22.56 -3.04
N PRO A 16 -12.79 23.75 -2.95
CA PRO A 16 -11.39 23.92 -3.30
C PRO A 16 -10.52 23.23 -2.26
N ILE A 17 -9.58 22.41 -2.73
CA ILE A 17 -8.67 21.61 -1.89
C ILE A 17 -7.24 22.02 -2.21
N LEU A 18 -6.44 22.26 -1.17
CA LEU A 18 -5.00 22.33 -1.26
C LEU A 18 -4.43 20.96 -0.84
N GLY A 19 -3.68 20.31 -1.72
CA GLY A 19 -3.12 19.00 -1.48
C GLY A 19 -1.60 18.99 -1.55
N ASN A 20 -0.93 18.30 -0.63
CA ASN A 20 0.49 18.00 -0.72
C ASN A 20 0.68 16.55 -1.17
N LEU A 21 1.12 16.33 -2.40
CA LEU A 21 1.27 15.01 -3.01
C LEU A 21 2.39 14.18 -2.37
N ALA A 22 3.36 14.82 -1.70
CA ALA A 22 4.47 14.14 -1.03
C ALA A 22 4.06 13.56 0.33
N THR A 23 3.24 14.31 1.10
CA THR A 23 2.81 13.90 2.45
C THR A 23 1.43 13.25 2.45
N GLY A 24 0.63 13.50 1.43
CA GLY A 24 -0.77 13.09 1.36
C GLY A 24 -1.71 14.04 2.10
N ALA A 25 -1.22 15.11 2.72
CA ALA A 25 -2.05 16.09 3.40
C ALA A 25 -3.00 16.78 2.40
N ALA A 26 -4.25 17.01 2.83
CA ALA A 26 -5.26 17.72 2.05
C ALA A 26 -6.09 18.60 2.98
N ILE A 27 -6.26 19.86 2.59
CA ILE A 27 -6.99 20.89 3.36
C ILE A 27 -8.06 21.47 2.46
N GLY A 28 -9.31 21.49 2.93
CA GLY A 28 -10.41 22.25 2.30
C GLY A 28 -10.21 23.74 2.57
N LEU A 29 -10.40 24.56 1.57
CA LEU A 29 -10.18 26.00 1.65
C LEU A 29 -11.52 26.76 1.74
N ASP A 30 -11.57 27.78 2.58
CA ASP A 30 -12.62 28.78 2.49
C ASP A 30 -12.34 29.80 1.35
N SER A 31 -13.27 30.74 1.12
CA SER A 31 -13.14 31.70 0.01
C SER A 31 -11.95 32.67 0.17
N ALA A 32 -11.51 32.96 1.40
CA ALA A 32 -10.36 33.81 1.65
C ALA A 32 -9.04 33.08 1.45
N GLU A 33 -8.95 31.87 2.00
CA GLU A 33 -7.83 30.95 1.86
C GLU A 33 -7.61 30.51 0.41
N GLU A 34 -8.71 30.22 -0.31
CA GLU A 34 -8.68 29.90 -1.74
C GLU A 34 -8.03 31.01 -2.54
N ARG A 35 -8.42 32.28 -2.28
CA ARG A 35 -7.88 33.41 -3.02
C ARG A 35 -6.38 33.57 -2.79
N VAL A 36 -5.93 33.51 -1.54
CA VAL A 36 -4.50 33.60 -1.20
C VAL A 36 -3.69 32.49 -1.87
N CYS A 37 -4.19 31.26 -1.80
CA CYS A 37 -3.52 30.12 -2.43
C CYS A 37 -3.50 30.26 -3.96
N ARG A 38 -4.61 30.63 -4.59
CA ARG A 38 -4.71 30.79 -6.05
C ARG A 38 -3.77 31.89 -6.55
N ASP A 39 -3.76 33.05 -5.88
CA ASP A 39 -2.82 34.14 -6.21
C ASP A 39 -1.35 33.68 -6.13
N ALA A 40 -1.01 32.87 -5.13
CA ALA A 40 0.34 32.34 -4.97
C ALA A 40 0.74 31.37 -6.12
N PHE A 41 -0.19 30.53 -6.60
CA PHE A 41 0.04 29.63 -7.72
C PHE A 41 0.11 30.38 -9.07
N GLU A 42 -0.76 31.34 -9.33
CA GLU A 42 -0.79 32.09 -10.58
C GLU A 42 0.43 33.02 -10.75
N ALA A 43 0.90 33.60 -9.66
CA ALA A 43 2.09 34.44 -9.67
C ALA A 43 3.42 33.66 -9.85
N GLY A 44 3.38 32.33 -9.81
CA GLY A 44 4.52 31.43 -10.02
C GLY A 44 5.69 31.58 -9.04
N SER A 45 5.67 32.60 -8.17
CA SER A 45 6.77 32.92 -7.25
C SER A 45 6.39 33.91 -6.13
N LYS A 46 5.12 34.11 -5.82
CA LYS A 46 4.75 35.02 -4.73
C LYS A 46 5.34 34.49 -3.43
N GLU A 47 6.17 35.28 -2.79
CA GLU A 47 6.58 35.01 -1.42
C GLU A 47 5.39 35.23 -0.50
N LEU A 48 4.98 34.17 0.18
CA LEU A 48 3.94 34.18 1.19
C LEU A 48 4.49 34.68 2.51
N SER A 49 3.75 35.53 3.20
CA SER A 49 4.00 35.93 4.58
C SER A 49 3.13 35.13 5.54
N THR A 50 3.54 35.01 6.79
CA THR A 50 2.68 34.49 7.87
C THR A 50 1.39 35.31 8.02
N ASP A 51 1.44 36.60 7.71
CA ASP A 51 0.31 37.53 7.80
C ASP A 51 -0.76 37.33 6.71
N ASP A 52 -0.42 36.58 5.66
CA ASP A 52 -1.37 36.19 4.60
C ASP A 52 -2.38 35.11 5.06
N PHE A 53 -2.15 34.48 6.23
CA PHE A 53 -2.91 33.35 6.73
C PHE A 53 -3.48 33.58 8.13
N SER A 54 -4.62 32.96 8.44
CA SER A 54 -5.03 32.82 9.83
C SER A 54 -4.04 31.94 10.60
N PRO A 55 -3.88 32.12 11.94
CA PRO A 55 -2.98 31.28 12.73
C PRO A 55 -3.32 29.78 12.63
N GLU A 56 -4.59 29.46 12.58
CA GLU A 56 -5.10 28.09 12.47
C GLU A 56 -4.73 27.47 11.11
N PHE A 57 -4.94 28.22 10.04
CA PHE A 57 -4.62 27.76 8.69
C PHE A 57 -3.11 27.63 8.49
N TYR A 58 -2.32 28.60 8.99
CA TYR A 58 -0.86 28.51 8.97
C TYR A 58 -0.33 27.27 9.73
N SER A 59 -0.92 26.94 10.90
CA SER A 59 -0.58 25.73 11.65
C SER A 59 -0.86 24.47 10.82
N ALA A 60 -2.03 24.39 10.20
CA ALA A 60 -2.41 23.25 9.34
C ALA A 60 -1.48 23.10 8.12
N LEU A 61 -1.09 24.22 7.49
CA LEU A 61 -0.14 24.24 6.38
C LEU A 61 1.25 23.74 6.83
N SER A 62 1.71 24.17 8.01
CA SER A 62 3.00 23.77 8.58
C SER A 62 3.02 22.29 8.95
N GLU A 63 1.97 21.79 9.64
CA GLU A 63 1.82 20.37 10.00
C GLU A 63 1.75 19.46 8.77
N GLY A 64 1.05 19.90 7.73
CA GLY A 64 0.94 19.19 6.45
C GLY A 64 2.17 19.34 5.56
N LYS A 65 3.21 20.08 5.99
CA LYS A 65 4.45 20.37 5.23
C LYS A 65 4.19 20.94 3.84
N PHE A 66 3.31 21.93 3.76
CA PHE A 66 2.96 22.56 2.49
C PHE A 66 4.03 23.55 2.00
N PHE A 67 4.88 24.07 2.89
CA PHE A 67 5.93 24.99 2.52
C PHE A 67 7.21 24.25 2.14
N ARG A 68 7.99 24.87 1.23
CA ARG A 68 9.31 24.38 0.84
C ARG A 68 10.26 24.51 2.05
N GLU A 69 10.79 23.40 2.52
CA GLU A 69 11.86 23.33 3.51
C GLU A 69 13.22 23.26 2.78
N GLU A 70 14.29 23.81 3.38
CA GLU A 70 15.64 23.75 2.79
C GLU A 70 16.20 22.31 2.65
N HIS A 71 15.49 21.31 3.21
CA HIS A 71 15.88 19.89 3.27
C HIS A 71 14.79 18.92 2.76
N ASP A 72 14.11 19.28 1.69
CA ASP A 72 13.01 18.48 1.09
C ASP A 72 13.47 17.13 0.46
N GLY A 73 14.64 16.61 0.86
CA GLY A 73 15.35 15.52 0.18
C GLY A 73 15.06 14.08 0.63
N ASN A 74 14.34 13.82 1.75
CA ASN A 74 14.33 12.47 2.31
C ASN A 74 12.90 11.93 2.55
N LEU A 75 12.21 11.48 1.47
CA LEU A 75 10.95 10.75 1.58
C LEU A 75 11.17 9.45 2.38
N SER A 76 10.41 9.27 3.45
CA SER A 76 10.34 7.98 4.16
C SER A 76 9.76 6.92 3.22
N ARG A 77 10.43 5.78 3.13
CA ARG A 77 10.04 4.68 2.25
C ARG A 77 9.53 3.48 3.04
N SER A 78 8.66 2.72 2.40
CA SER A 78 8.33 1.35 2.79
C SER A 78 8.98 0.35 1.83
N ALA A 79 9.34 -0.83 2.32
CA ALA A 79 9.84 -1.90 1.47
C ALA A 79 9.17 -3.22 1.77
N TYR A 80 8.93 -4.01 0.71
CA TYR A 80 8.64 -5.43 0.81
C TYR A 80 9.95 -6.21 0.68
N LEU A 81 10.21 -7.11 1.61
CA LEU A 81 11.33 -8.05 1.54
C LEU A 81 10.79 -9.46 1.38
N HIS A 82 11.06 -10.04 0.24
CA HIS A 82 10.75 -11.42 -0.07
C HIS A 82 11.87 -12.32 0.46
N VAL A 83 11.66 -12.91 1.63
CA VAL A 83 12.72 -13.66 2.32
C VAL A 83 12.88 -15.09 1.82
N THR A 84 11.86 -15.63 1.14
CA THR A 84 11.86 -17.00 0.62
C THR A 84 10.86 -17.17 -0.50
N GLN A 85 11.17 -17.99 -1.49
CA GLN A 85 10.19 -18.45 -2.48
C GLN A 85 9.48 -19.75 -2.08
N ARG A 86 9.94 -20.40 -1.01
CA ARG A 86 9.28 -21.62 -0.52
C ARG A 86 7.92 -21.30 0.05
N CYS A 87 6.91 -22.04 -0.39
CA CYS A 87 5.55 -21.94 0.11
C CYS A 87 4.91 -23.32 0.14
N ASN A 88 4.13 -23.57 1.17
CA ASN A 88 3.37 -24.80 1.34
C ASN A 88 1.97 -24.72 0.74
N LEU A 89 1.62 -23.60 0.05
CA LEU A 89 0.34 -23.39 -0.66
C LEU A 89 0.60 -23.07 -2.13
N ASN A 90 -0.44 -23.31 -2.95
CA ASN A 90 -0.47 -22.93 -4.37
C ASN A 90 -1.76 -22.14 -4.67
N CYS A 91 -1.78 -20.89 -4.21
CA CYS A 91 -2.97 -20.03 -4.28
C CYS A 91 -3.26 -19.59 -5.71
N VAL A 92 -4.54 -19.54 -6.09
CA VAL A 92 -5.00 -18.97 -7.35
C VAL A 92 -4.71 -17.47 -7.38
N GLY A 93 -4.12 -16.95 -8.46
CA GLY A 93 -3.79 -15.53 -8.59
C GLY A 93 -2.69 -15.04 -7.65
N CYS A 94 -1.86 -15.92 -7.13
CA CYS A 94 -0.74 -15.53 -6.28
C CYS A 94 0.29 -14.72 -7.08
N TYR A 95 0.52 -13.46 -6.71
CA TYR A 95 1.43 -12.56 -7.40
C TYR A 95 2.90 -13.02 -7.39
N SER A 96 3.29 -13.83 -6.42
CA SER A 96 4.65 -14.36 -6.28
C SER A 96 4.82 -15.78 -6.84
N ALA A 97 3.76 -16.37 -7.43
CA ALA A 97 3.85 -17.68 -8.02
C ALA A 97 4.71 -17.64 -9.30
N ASN A 98 5.71 -18.51 -9.36
CA ASN A 98 6.51 -18.72 -10.57
C ASN A 98 6.93 -20.19 -10.71
N SER A 99 7.48 -20.55 -11.86
CA SER A 99 7.90 -21.91 -12.19
C SER A 99 9.05 -22.46 -11.32
N LYS A 100 9.79 -21.57 -10.64
CA LYS A 100 10.90 -21.93 -9.76
C LYS A 100 10.50 -21.98 -8.28
N ARG A 101 9.22 -21.79 -7.94
CA ARG A 101 8.73 -21.87 -6.57
C ARG A 101 9.14 -23.18 -5.91
N ASN A 102 9.63 -23.13 -4.68
CA ASN A 102 10.18 -24.25 -3.91
C ASN A 102 11.50 -24.85 -4.45
N ALA A 103 12.04 -24.38 -5.57
CA ALA A 103 13.30 -24.88 -6.15
C ALA A 103 14.51 -24.00 -5.83
N SER A 104 14.29 -22.70 -5.59
CA SER A 104 15.38 -21.76 -5.27
C SER A 104 15.76 -21.85 -3.79
N PRO A 105 17.08 -21.86 -3.45
CA PRO A 105 17.52 -21.77 -2.07
C PRO A 105 17.21 -20.38 -1.50
N ASP A 106 17.02 -20.30 -0.19
CA ASP A 106 16.92 -19.02 0.52
C ASP A 106 18.30 -18.35 0.59
N LEU A 107 18.33 -17.01 0.55
CA LEU A 107 19.55 -16.25 0.85
C LEU A 107 20.02 -16.54 2.29
N PRO A 108 21.34 -16.66 2.52
CA PRO A 108 21.91 -16.70 3.86
C PRO A 108 21.51 -15.48 4.68
N LEU A 109 21.47 -15.59 6.00
CA LEU A 109 21.16 -14.47 6.90
C LEU A 109 22.11 -13.29 6.68
N ALA A 110 23.42 -13.54 6.47
CA ALA A 110 24.39 -12.50 6.19
C ALA A 110 24.05 -11.63 4.97
N ASP A 111 23.53 -12.22 3.90
CA ASP A 111 23.10 -11.48 2.72
C ASP A 111 21.83 -10.67 2.99
N ILE A 112 20.90 -11.21 3.78
CA ILE A 112 19.70 -10.46 4.24
C ILE A 112 20.13 -9.27 5.10
N GLU A 113 21.13 -9.39 5.95
CA GLU A 113 21.69 -8.29 6.76
C GLU A 113 22.28 -7.17 5.91
N VAL A 114 22.98 -7.51 4.81
CA VAL A 114 23.47 -6.53 3.82
C VAL A 114 22.31 -5.80 3.17
N ILE A 115 21.27 -6.53 2.74
CA ILE A 115 20.05 -5.96 2.15
C ILE A 115 19.38 -4.99 3.11
N LEU A 116 19.13 -5.40 4.37
CA LEU A 116 18.49 -4.57 5.39
C LEU A 116 19.30 -3.31 5.71
N THR A 117 20.62 -3.41 5.73
CA THR A 117 21.51 -2.25 5.93
C THR A 117 21.35 -1.24 4.78
N LYS A 118 21.30 -1.72 3.52
CA LYS A 118 21.08 -0.83 2.37
C LYS A 118 19.68 -0.25 2.33
N LEU A 119 18.65 -1.03 2.67
CA LEU A 119 17.28 -0.53 2.76
C LEU A 119 17.18 0.61 3.78
N LYS A 120 17.85 0.51 4.93
CA LYS A 120 17.89 1.62 5.90
C LYS A 120 18.64 2.82 5.35
N GLY A 121 19.74 2.63 4.63
CA GLY A 121 20.45 3.71 3.91
C GLY A 121 19.56 4.42 2.90
N LEU A 122 18.63 3.69 2.26
CA LEU A 122 17.60 4.23 1.34
C LEU A 122 16.40 4.86 2.06
N ASN A 123 16.47 5.16 3.36
CA ASN A 123 15.38 5.72 4.17
C ASN A 123 14.14 4.82 4.32
N VAL A 124 14.31 3.51 4.28
CA VAL A 124 13.22 2.60 4.58
C VAL A 124 12.98 2.56 6.09
N ASP A 125 11.81 3.03 6.49
CA ASP A 125 11.36 3.06 7.88
C ASP A 125 10.27 2.01 8.17
N SER A 126 9.63 1.49 7.13
CA SER A 126 8.62 0.44 7.24
C SER A 126 8.98 -0.74 6.36
N LEU A 127 9.07 -1.92 6.96
CA LEU A 127 9.41 -3.18 6.30
C LEU A 127 8.24 -4.16 6.39
N VAL A 128 7.87 -4.75 5.25
CA VAL A 128 6.93 -5.86 5.17
C VAL A 128 7.69 -7.11 4.72
N ILE A 129 7.84 -8.07 5.60
CA ILE A 129 8.43 -9.37 5.28
C ILE A 129 7.33 -10.27 4.71
N SER A 130 7.56 -10.82 3.52
CA SER A 130 6.53 -11.49 2.73
C SER A 130 7.13 -12.47 1.73
N ASP A 131 6.38 -12.83 0.71
CA ASP A 131 6.57 -13.79 -0.38
C ASP A 131 6.15 -15.21 0.03
N GLY A 132 6.59 -16.24 -0.56
CA GLY A 132 6.17 -17.62 -0.30
C GLY A 132 5.44 -17.80 1.03
N GLU A 133 6.12 -18.42 2.00
CA GLU A 133 5.65 -18.44 3.40
C GLU A 133 6.83 -18.16 4.34
N PRO A 134 6.91 -16.96 4.93
CA PRO A 134 8.02 -16.56 5.80
C PRO A 134 8.25 -17.51 7.01
N PHE A 135 7.17 -18.10 7.56
CA PHE A 135 7.29 -19.03 8.69
C PHE A 135 7.93 -20.39 8.33
N LEU A 136 8.25 -20.64 7.06
CA LEU A 136 9.09 -21.75 6.67
C LEU A 136 10.60 -21.49 6.90
N ARG A 137 10.98 -20.21 7.14
CA ARG A 137 12.35 -19.83 7.54
C ARG A 137 12.50 -19.91 9.05
N LYS A 138 13.44 -20.72 9.53
CA LYS A 138 13.73 -20.86 10.97
C LYS A 138 14.40 -19.62 11.57
N ASP A 139 15.11 -18.86 10.74
CA ASP A 139 15.82 -17.62 11.08
C ASP A 139 14.98 -16.35 10.86
N LEU A 140 13.66 -16.46 10.61
CA LEU A 140 12.75 -15.32 10.52
C LEU A 140 12.85 -14.36 11.70
N PRO A 141 12.93 -14.84 12.99
CA PRO A 141 13.10 -13.94 14.13
C PRO A 141 14.42 -13.16 14.10
N ASP A 142 15.50 -13.77 13.59
CA ASP A 142 16.81 -13.10 13.48
C ASP A 142 16.75 -11.99 12.43
N ILE A 143 16.09 -12.22 11.31
CA ILE A 143 15.83 -11.21 10.26
C ILE A 143 15.06 -10.02 10.84
N VAL A 144 13.96 -10.28 11.57
CA VAL A 144 13.14 -9.21 12.20
C VAL A 144 13.95 -8.42 13.22
N SER A 145 14.67 -9.13 14.11
CA SER A 145 15.51 -8.51 15.13
C SER A 145 16.60 -7.64 14.50
N PHE A 146 17.26 -8.10 13.46
CA PHE A 146 18.28 -7.33 12.76
C PHE A 146 17.70 -6.07 12.10
N ALA A 147 16.52 -6.17 11.46
CA ALA A 147 15.84 -5.00 10.88
C ALA A 147 15.57 -3.92 11.95
N LYS A 148 15.10 -4.32 13.13
CA LYS A 148 14.87 -3.41 14.27
C LYS A 148 16.18 -2.80 14.78
N THR A 149 17.26 -3.57 14.91
CA THR A 149 18.56 -3.06 15.36
C THR A 149 19.18 -2.07 14.37
N LYS A 150 18.85 -2.18 13.07
CA LYS A 150 19.25 -1.19 12.05
C LYS A 150 18.40 0.08 12.08
N GLY A 151 17.38 0.17 12.93
CA GLY A 151 16.55 1.35 13.08
C GLY A 151 15.40 1.42 12.08
N ILE A 152 14.96 0.28 11.50
CA ILE A 152 13.69 0.20 10.78
C ILE A 152 12.57 0.28 11.81
N ARG A 153 11.76 1.35 11.74
CA ARG A 153 10.79 1.68 12.78
C ARG A 153 9.64 0.67 12.87
N SER A 154 9.13 0.23 11.72
CA SER A 154 8.00 -0.70 11.65
C SER A 154 8.38 -1.95 10.87
N VAL A 155 8.20 -3.13 11.46
CA VAL A 155 8.42 -4.43 10.81
C VAL A 155 7.17 -5.27 10.94
N SER A 156 6.58 -5.62 9.80
CA SER A 156 5.39 -6.47 9.70
C SER A 156 5.71 -7.76 8.94
N VAL A 157 5.05 -8.86 9.29
CA VAL A 157 5.16 -10.14 8.57
C VAL A 157 3.79 -10.50 7.99
N ILE A 158 3.73 -10.84 6.71
CA ILE A 158 2.54 -11.40 6.07
C ILE A 158 2.71 -12.92 5.96
N THR A 159 1.71 -13.67 6.42
CA THR A 159 1.73 -15.13 6.42
C THR A 159 0.41 -15.71 5.93
N ASN A 160 0.47 -16.92 5.37
CA ASN A 160 -0.73 -17.70 5.09
C ASN A 160 -1.32 -18.37 6.36
N GLY A 161 -0.68 -18.23 7.51
CA GLY A 161 -1.14 -18.68 8.80
C GLY A 161 -1.07 -20.19 9.07
N THR A 162 -0.56 -21.00 8.14
CA THR A 162 -0.64 -22.47 8.25
C THR A 162 0.59 -23.12 8.88
N SER A 163 1.70 -22.38 9.01
CA SER A 163 2.99 -22.88 9.48
C SER A 163 3.50 -22.17 10.74
N ILE A 164 2.63 -21.45 11.42
CA ILE A 164 2.98 -20.71 12.64
C ILE A 164 3.29 -21.70 13.77
N LYS A 165 4.45 -21.51 14.39
CA LYS A 165 4.90 -22.29 15.55
C LYS A 165 5.09 -21.36 16.73
N ARG A 166 4.69 -21.80 17.92
CA ARG A 166 4.75 -21.00 19.14
C ARG A 166 6.16 -20.53 19.47
N GLU A 167 7.18 -21.40 19.27
CA GLU A 167 8.57 -21.06 19.53
C GLU A 167 9.08 -19.92 18.65
N ILE A 168 8.57 -19.82 17.40
CA ILE A 168 8.89 -18.72 16.50
C ILE A 168 8.19 -17.45 16.95
N LEU A 169 6.91 -17.52 17.36
CA LEU A 169 6.18 -16.37 17.88
C LEU A 169 6.85 -15.78 19.13
N GLN A 170 7.28 -16.65 20.08
CA GLN A 170 7.99 -16.21 21.29
C GLN A 170 9.27 -15.44 20.98
N ARG A 171 10.00 -15.84 19.94
CA ARG A 171 11.20 -15.13 19.49
C ARG A 171 10.90 -13.84 18.71
N LEU A 172 9.73 -13.73 18.11
CA LEU A 172 9.25 -12.53 17.40
C LEU A 172 8.63 -11.50 18.34
N SER A 173 8.15 -11.94 19.51
CA SER A 173 7.53 -11.07 20.51
C SER A 173 8.47 -9.93 20.93
N GLY A 174 7.96 -8.71 20.97
CA GLY A 174 8.73 -7.50 21.28
C GLY A 174 9.62 -6.97 20.15
N ALA A 175 9.79 -7.73 19.05
CA ALA A 175 10.56 -7.30 17.87
C ALA A 175 9.69 -7.02 16.65
N VAL A 176 8.69 -7.86 16.35
CA VAL A 176 7.75 -7.62 15.25
C VAL A 176 6.60 -6.71 15.71
N ASP A 177 6.24 -5.73 14.90
CA ASP A 177 5.15 -4.80 15.24
C ASP A 177 3.77 -5.37 14.86
N ARG A 178 3.72 -6.24 13.84
CA ARG A 178 2.46 -6.83 13.35
C ARG A 178 2.70 -8.15 12.62
N ILE A 179 1.82 -9.12 12.82
CA ILE A 179 1.71 -10.30 11.96
C ILE A 179 0.34 -10.30 11.30
N ALA A 180 0.33 -10.22 9.97
CA ALA A 180 -0.87 -10.20 9.18
C ALA A 180 -1.15 -11.58 8.57
N VAL A 181 -2.28 -12.17 8.94
CA VAL A 181 -2.70 -13.50 8.48
C VAL A 181 -3.67 -13.34 7.32
N SER A 182 -3.38 -14.03 6.23
CA SER A 182 -4.21 -14.02 5.04
C SER A 182 -5.43 -14.93 5.20
N PHE A 183 -6.62 -14.35 5.23
CA PHE A 183 -7.89 -15.09 5.32
C PHE A 183 -8.54 -15.26 3.95
N ASP A 184 -9.13 -16.43 3.75
CA ASP A 184 -9.95 -16.78 2.60
C ASP A 184 -11.30 -17.28 3.12
N GLY A 185 -12.28 -16.37 3.15
CA GLY A 185 -13.57 -16.55 3.77
C GLY A 185 -13.73 -15.87 5.14
N SER A 186 -14.91 -15.34 5.41
CA SER A 186 -15.28 -14.67 6.67
C SER A 186 -15.86 -15.62 7.73
N SER A 187 -16.14 -16.89 7.35
CA SER A 187 -16.72 -17.91 8.20
C SER A 187 -16.29 -19.33 7.80
N SER A 188 -16.65 -20.31 8.62
CA SER A 188 -16.42 -21.73 8.33
C SER A 188 -17.24 -22.26 7.14
N SER A 189 -18.29 -21.55 6.74
CA SER A 189 -19.12 -21.89 5.57
C SER A 189 -18.71 -21.16 4.29
N SER A 190 -17.79 -20.22 4.37
CA SER A 190 -17.31 -19.50 3.18
C SER A 190 -16.52 -20.41 2.26
N GLU A 191 -16.68 -20.26 0.95
CA GLU A 191 -15.85 -20.97 -0.04
C GLU A 191 -14.45 -20.37 -0.12
N SER A 192 -13.44 -21.22 -0.25
CA SER A 192 -12.04 -20.82 -0.39
C SER A 192 -11.64 -20.80 -1.86
N TYR A 193 -11.82 -19.66 -2.53
CA TYR A 193 -11.53 -19.50 -3.96
C TYR A 193 -10.03 -19.30 -4.26
N ILE A 194 -9.29 -18.72 -3.32
CA ILE A 194 -7.88 -18.38 -3.51
C ILE A 194 -6.97 -19.54 -3.11
N ARG A 195 -7.19 -20.11 -1.91
CA ARG A 195 -6.30 -21.13 -1.31
C ARG A 195 -6.73 -22.56 -1.55
N GLY A 196 -7.93 -22.77 -2.12
CA GLY A 196 -8.41 -24.05 -2.62
C GLY A 196 -8.95 -25.02 -1.57
N TYR A 197 -8.97 -24.65 -0.28
CA TYR A 197 -9.57 -25.43 0.80
C TYR A 197 -9.88 -24.57 2.05
N GLN A 198 -10.90 -24.98 2.78
CA GLN A 198 -11.38 -24.26 3.95
C GLN A 198 -10.44 -24.46 5.15
N ARG A 199 -9.87 -23.37 5.67
CA ARG A 199 -8.98 -23.35 6.84
C ARG A 199 -9.39 -22.33 7.90
N PHE A 200 -10.62 -21.87 7.87
CA PHE A 200 -11.09 -20.81 8.76
C PHE A 200 -10.76 -21.08 10.23
N ALA A 201 -11.02 -22.30 10.73
CA ALA A 201 -10.75 -22.65 12.13
C ALA A 201 -9.24 -22.60 12.47
N ASP A 202 -8.37 -23.04 11.56
CA ASP A 202 -6.93 -23.02 11.76
C ASP A 202 -6.38 -21.59 11.73
N LEU A 203 -6.88 -20.76 10.80
CA LEU A 203 -6.48 -19.34 10.72
C LEU A 203 -6.93 -18.55 11.95
N LYS A 204 -8.13 -18.86 12.48
CA LYS A 204 -8.60 -18.27 13.74
C LYS A 204 -7.69 -18.66 14.92
N LYS A 205 -7.26 -19.93 15.01
CA LYS A 205 -6.29 -20.39 16.02
C LYS A 205 -4.96 -19.66 15.88
N SER A 206 -4.51 -19.43 14.66
CA SER A 206 -3.26 -18.70 14.38
C SER A 206 -3.32 -17.24 14.85
N ILE A 207 -4.45 -16.54 14.61
CA ILE A 207 -4.68 -15.19 15.15
C ILE A 207 -4.59 -15.20 16.68
N LEU A 208 -5.31 -16.10 17.34
CA LEU A 208 -5.31 -16.20 18.80
C LEU A 208 -3.91 -16.49 19.37
N ALA A 209 -3.16 -17.40 18.74
CA ALA A 209 -1.80 -17.71 19.16
C ALA A 209 -0.84 -16.51 19.00
N ILE A 210 -1.01 -15.66 17.99
CA ILE A 210 -0.23 -14.44 17.79
C ILE A 210 -0.54 -13.44 18.92
N GLU A 211 -1.82 -13.21 19.22
CA GLU A 211 -2.26 -12.31 20.31
C GLU A 211 -1.82 -12.82 21.70
N GLU A 212 -1.86 -14.14 21.96
CA GLU A 212 -1.39 -14.75 23.20
C GLU A 212 0.09 -14.45 23.48
N GLU A 213 0.93 -14.31 22.47
CA GLU A 213 2.34 -13.93 22.61
C GLU A 213 2.56 -12.41 22.62
N GLY A 214 1.48 -11.61 22.72
CA GLY A 214 1.54 -10.14 22.81
C GLY A 214 1.91 -9.45 21.49
N ILE A 215 1.72 -10.12 20.37
CA ILE A 215 2.01 -9.58 19.04
C ILE A 215 0.69 -9.09 18.42
N ASN A 216 0.68 -7.91 17.81
CA ASN A 216 -0.50 -7.37 17.13
C ASN A 216 -0.84 -8.24 15.90
N ALA A 217 -1.90 -9.04 16.01
CA ALA A 217 -2.42 -9.81 14.90
C ALA A 217 -3.30 -8.95 13.99
N HIS A 218 -3.31 -9.30 12.70
CA HIS A 218 -4.08 -8.57 11.69
C HIS A 218 -4.62 -9.53 10.64
N ILE A 219 -5.81 -9.25 10.12
CA ILE A 219 -6.41 -10.02 9.03
C ILE A 219 -6.13 -9.31 7.70
N ILE A 220 -5.71 -10.06 6.69
CA ILE A 220 -5.73 -9.61 5.29
C ILE A 220 -6.70 -10.50 4.51
N ALA A 221 -7.78 -9.90 3.97
CA ALA A 221 -8.71 -10.59 3.10
C ALA A 221 -8.53 -10.14 1.64
N THR A 222 -8.38 -11.10 0.73
CA THR A 222 -8.32 -10.81 -0.70
C THR A 222 -9.72 -10.72 -1.25
N ILE A 223 -10.12 -9.55 -1.76
CA ILE A 223 -11.42 -9.29 -2.35
C ILE A 223 -11.40 -9.63 -3.84
N HIS A 224 -12.41 -10.37 -4.27
CA HIS A 224 -12.63 -10.82 -5.64
C HIS A 224 -14.14 -10.88 -5.95
N ALA A 225 -14.52 -11.18 -7.19
CA ALA A 225 -15.90 -11.11 -7.66
C ALA A 225 -16.92 -11.85 -6.78
N PHE A 226 -16.52 -12.94 -6.10
CA PHE A 226 -17.45 -13.80 -5.37
C PHE A 226 -17.53 -13.54 -3.86
N ASN A 227 -16.74 -12.60 -3.30
CA ASN A 227 -16.75 -12.31 -1.86
C ASN A 227 -16.95 -10.83 -1.51
N ILE A 228 -17.31 -9.99 -2.47
CA ILE A 228 -17.58 -8.56 -2.22
C ILE A 228 -18.68 -8.39 -1.16
N GLN A 229 -19.72 -9.22 -1.21
CA GLN A 229 -20.83 -9.16 -0.27
C GLN A 229 -20.46 -9.60 1.16
N ASP A 230 -19.31 -10.27 1.33
CA ASP A 230 -18.86 -10.78 2.63
C ASP A 230 -18.09 -9.72 3.43
N ILE A 231 -17.82 -8.52 2.88
CA ILE A 231 -17.06 -7.47 3.56
C ILE A 231 -17.62 -7.11 4.94
N PRO A 232 -18.95 -6.92 5.13
CA PRO A 232 -19.51 -6.70 6.47
C PRO A 232 -19.18 -7.84 7.44
N SER A 233 -19.27 -9.09 6.99
CA SER A 233 -18.96 -10.28 7.81
C SER A 233 -17.47 -10.37 8.16
N TYR A 234 -16.59 -9.89 7.30
CA TYR A 234 -15.15 -9.76 7.61
C TYR A 234 -14.91 -8.73 8.72
N PHE A 235 -15.66 -7.61 8.75
CA PHE A 235 -15.58 -6.65 9.85
C PHE A 235 -16.08 -7.24 11.17
N GLU A 236 -17.16 -8.02 11.14
CA GLU A 236 -17.66 -8.73 12.30
C GLU A 236 -16.65 -9.73 12.82
N LEU A 237 -16.00 -10.48 11.94
CA LEU A 237 -14.92 -11.40 12.29
C LEU A 237 -13.77 -10.65 12.99
N ALA A 238 -13.27 -9.56 12.41
CA ALA A 238 -12.18 -8.77 12.97
C ALA A 238 -12.55 -8.22 14.36
N ARG A 239 -13.78 -7.70 14.51
CA ARG A 239 -14.31 -7.25 15.80
C ARG A 239 -14.40 -8.38 16.83
N SER A 240 -14.88 -9.55 16.43
CA SER A 240 -15.02 -10.71 17.31
C SER A 240 -13.68 -11.24 17.82
N LEU A 241 -12.61 -11.01 17.07
CA LEU A 241 -11.23 -11.38 17.42
C LEU A 241 -10.43 -10.22 18.02
N SER A 242 -11.03 -9.02 18.11
CA SER A 242 -10.38 -7.78 18.59
C SER A 242 -9.12 -7.41 17.80
N VAL A 243 -9.06 -7.71 16.49
CA VAL A 243 -7.92 -7.44 15.61
C VAL A 243 -8.30 -6.50 14.47
N GLY A 244 -7.30 -5.85 13.87
CA GLY A 244 -7.50 -5.05 12.66
C GLY A 244 -7.66 -5.92 11.41
N ILE A 245 -8.21 -5.31 10.36
CA ILE A 245 -8.37 -5.97 9.05
C ILE A 245 -7.99 -5.03 7.92
N ASN A 246 -7.35 -5.58 6.89
CA ASN A 246 -7.12 -4.93 5.62
C ASN A 246 -7.69 -5.76 4.47
N PHE A 247 -8.22 -5.07 3.47
CA PHE A 247 -8.65 -5.69 2.23
C PHE A 247 -7.61 -5.46 1.13
N SER A 248 -7.25 -6.54 0.43
CA SER A 248 -6.42 -6.50 -0.77
C SER A 248 -7.28 -6.84 -1.97
N LEU A 249 -7.22 -6.05 -3.03
CA LEU A 249 -7.94 -6.38 -4.27
C LEU A 249 -7.13 -7.40 -5.06
N LEU A 250 -7.77 -8.49 -5.48
CA LEU A 250 -7.15 -9.50 -6.33
C LEU A 250 -6.54 -8.84 -7.56
N SER A 251 -5.32 -9.20 -7.86
CA SER A 251 -4.61 -8.72 -9.04
C SER A 251 -3.90 -9.91 -9.68
N CYS A 252 -4.21 -10.17 -10.93
CA CYS A 252 -3.66 -11.30 -11.67
C CYS A 252 -3.32 -10.88 -13.10
N THR A 253 -2.41 -11.62 -13.73
CA THR A 253 -2.05 -11.40 -15.13
C THR A 253 -3.18 -11.86 -16.06
N ALA A 254 -3.25 -11.26 -17.25
CA ALA A 254 -4.26 -11.58 -18.26
C ALA A 254 -4.23 -13.05 -18.70
N ASP A 255 -3.09 -13.72 -18.60
CA ASP A 255 -2.87 -15.10 -19.03
C ASP A 255 -3.35 -16.16 -18.01
N ASP A 256 -3.60 -15.77 -16.75
CA ASP A 256 -4.10 -16.68 -15.74
C ASP A 256 -5.62 -16.88 -15.88
N LYS A 257 -5.99 -17.88 -16.65
CA LYS A 257 -7.40 -18.24 -16.89
C LYS A 257 -8.17 -18.60 -15.61
N HIS A 258 -7.50 -19.11 -14.58
CA HIS A 258 -8.15 -19.53 -13.33
C HIS A 258 -8.51 -18.33 -12.45
N SER A 259 -7.63 -17.34 -12.37
CA SER A 259 -7.90 -16.14 -11.58
C SER A 259 -8.73 -15.10 -12.34
N LYS A 260 -8.75 -15.13 -13.68
CA LYS A 260 -9.52 -14.17 -14.48
C LYS A 260 -11.01 -14.15 -14.13
N ARG A 261 -11.63 -15.31 -13.81
CA ARG A 261 -13.04 -15.39 -13.37
C ARG A 261 -13.30 -14.75 -12.00
N LEU A 262 -12.25 -14.52 -11.23
CA LEU A 262 -12.32 -13.90 -9.91
C LEU A 262 -12.17 -12.37 -9.97
N ILE A 263 -11.86 -11.80 -11.15
CA ILE A 263 -11.77 -10.35 -11.34
C ILE A 263 -13.18 -9.78 -11.30
N PRO A 264 -13.48 -8.80 -10.41
CA PRO A 264 -14.76 -8.13 -10.41
C PRO A 264 -14.99 -7.35 -11.71
N ASP A 265 -16.20 -7.41 -12.25
CA ASP A 265 -16.63 -6.50 -13.31
C ASP A 265 -16.97 -5.10 -12.75
N ASP A 266 -17.28 -4.15 -13.63
CA ASP A 266 -17.55 -2.77 -13.23
C ASP A 266 -18.76 -2.66 -12.28
N ASN A 267 -19.81 -3.46 -12.46
CA ASN A 267 -20.97 -3.47 -11.57
C ASN A 267 -20.60 -3.97 -10.18
N ALA A 268 -19.79 -5.03 -10.10
CA ALA A 268 -19.29 -5.56 -8.82
C ALA A 268 -18.35 -4.54 -8.14
N LEU A 269 -17.53 -3.81 -8.91
CA LEU A 269 -16.68 -2.75 -8.38
C LEU A 269 -17.47 -1.55 -7.87
N GLU A 270 -18.55 -1.16 -8.54
CA GLU A 270 -19.45 -0.12 -8.05
C GLU A 270 -20.16 -0.54 -6.76
N ARG A 271 -20.65 -1.78 -6.72
CA ARG A 271 -21.23 -2.33 -5.49
C ARG A 271 -20.23 -2.41 -4.35
N LEU A 272 -18.98 -2.76 -4.65
CA LEU A 272 -17.88 -2.71 -3.67
C LEU A 272 -17.71 -1.29 -3.10
N ALA A 273 -17.73 -0.26 -3.95
CA ALA A 273 -17.64 1.13 -3.50
C ALA A 273 -18.77 1.51 -2.53
N GLU A 274 -20.00 1.08 -2.81
CA GLU A 274 -21.17 1.31 -1.94
C GLU A 274 -20.98 0.65 -0.57
N ILE A 275 -20.61 -0.64 -0.54
CA ILE A 275 -20.34 -1.38 0.69
C ILE A 275 -19.23 -0.72 1.51
N LEU A 276 -18.18 -0.24 0.85
CA LEU A 276 -17.07 0.44 1.52
C LEU A 276 -17.53 1.76 2.15
N ILE A 277 -18.35 2.55 1.47
CA ILE A 277 -18.90 3.81 2.00
C ILE A 277 -19.89 3.54 3.13
N GLU A 278 -20.78 2.55 3.01
CA GLU A 278 -21.71 2.14 4.07
C GLU A 278 -21.00 1.72 5.37
N ASN A 279 -19.76 1.23 5.27
CA ASN A 279 -18.94 0.78 6.38
C ASN A 279 -17.79 1.76 6.74
N ALA A 280 -17.73 2.94 6.15
CA ALA A 280 -16.61 3.89 6.29
C ALA A 280 -16.37 4.42 7.73
N GLY A 281 -17.34 4.30 8.65
CA GLY A 281 -17.18 4.62 10.06
C GLY A 281 -16.42 3.57 10.88
N GLN A 282 -16.03 2.45 10.28
CA GLN A 282 -15.31 1.38 10.94
C GLN A 282 -13.81 1.54 10.64
N ASN A 283 -12.99 1.80 11.65
CA ASN A 283 -11.55 2.15 11.61
C ASN A 283 -10.61 1.12 10.95
N ALA A 284 -11.04 0.36 9.96
CA ALA A 284 -10.37 -0.82 9.46
C ALA A 284 -9.96 -0.78 7.97
N PHE A 285 -9.95 0.39 7.33
CA PHE A 285 -9.71 0.45 5.89
C PHE A 285 -8.29 0.88 5.52
N SER A 286 -7.49 -0.07 5.07
CA SER A 286 -6.37 0.19 4.17
C SER A 286 -6.40 -0.86 3.04
N CYS A 287 -7.26 -0.67 2.08
CA CYS A 287 -7.14 -1.38 0.81
C CYS A 287 -6.61 -0.38 -0.20
N GLY A 288 -5.36 -0.39 -0.61
CA GLY A 288 -4.81 0.39 -1.74
C GLY A 288 -5.42 1.77 -2.07
N PHE A 289 -6.65 2.01 -1.64
CA PHE A 289 -7.36 3.28 -1.54
C PHE A 289 -7.28 3.71 -0.08
N ASN A 290 -7.06 5.00 0.18
CA ASN A 290 -7.10 5.51 1.54
C ASN A 290 -8.56 5.63 1.99
N LEU A 291 -9.13 4.53 2.47
CA LEU A 291 -10.54 4.42 2.83
C LEU A 291 -10.81 4.77 4.29
N ASN A 292 -9.82 5.36 5.00
CA ASN A 292 -9.97 5.76 6.40
C ASN A 292 -10.94 6.94 6.60
N GLY A 293 -11.75 7.28 5.58
CA GLY A 293 -12.65 8.44 5.62
C GLY A 293 -11.94 9.79 5.54
N SER A 294 -10.61 9.81 5.47
CA SER A 294 -9.83 11.02 5.26
C SER A 294 -9.49 11.18 3.78
N ILE A 295 -9.71 12.37 3.26
CA ILE A 295 -9.21 12.77 1.94
C ILE A 295 -7.69 12.86 2.03
N SER A 296 -6.99 12.21 1.10
CA SER A 296 -5.53 12.27 1.00
C SER A 296 -5.14 12.64 -0.43
N ALA A 297 -4.27 13.63 -0.56
CA ALA A 297 -3.76 14.05 -1.86
C ALA A 297 -2.72 13.06 -2.38
N ARG A 298 -2.86 12.62 -3.64
CA ARG A 298 -1.98 11.62 -4.28
C ARG A 298 -1.70 11.99 -5.73
N GLY A 299 -0.43 12.02 -6.10
CA GLY A 299 -0.02 12.21 -7.49
C GLY A 299 0.48 10.93 -8.17
N TRP A 300 0.68 9.84 -7.40
CA TRP A 300 1.25 8.57 -7.88
C TRP A 300 0.91 7.40 -6.95
N CYS A 301 1.20 6.16 -7.36
CA CYS A 301 0.92 4.95 -6.57
C CYS A 301 2.03 4.57 -5.57
N GLY A 302 3.13 5.30 -5.50
CA GLY A 302 4.26 5.04 -4.61
C GLY A 302 5.32 4.06 -5.15
N ALA A 303 5.01 3.25 -6.17
CA ALA A 303 5.96 2.30 -6.75
C ALA A 303 7.25 3.01 -7.23
N GLY A 304 8.42 2.54 -6.79
CA GLY A 304 9.72 3.10 -7.12
C GLY A 304 10.07 4.44 -6.45
N ARG A 305 9.14 5.03 -5.69
CA ARG A 305 9.34 6.29 -4.94
C ARG A 305 9.29 6.05 -3.44
N THR A 306 8.09 5.83 -2.90
CA THR A 306 7.84 5.61 -1.47
C THR A 306 7.63 4.14 -1.13
N CYS A 307 7.50 3.27 -2.14
CA CYS A 307 7.41 1.83 -2.00
C CYS A 307 8.48 1.17 -2.85
N LEU A 308 9.22 0.24 -2.27
CA LEU A 308 10.23 -0.58 -2.92
C LEU A 308 9.94 -2.07 -2.64
N SER A 309 10.57 -2.96 -3.38
CA SER A 309 10.50 -4.39 -3.09
C SER A 309 11.81 -5.08 -3.42
N VAL A 310 12.24 -6.01 -2.57
CA VAL A 310 13.44 -6.81 -2.78
C VAL A 310 13.03 -8.27 -2.94
N SER A 311 13.45 -8.89 -4.02
CA SER A 311 13.22 -10.33 -4.25
C SER A 311 14.07 -11.21 -3.35
N HIS A 312 13.74 -12.49 -3.29
CA HIS A 312 14.52 -13.53 -2.61
C HIS A 312 15.94 -13.74 -3.17
N GLU A 313 16.29 -13.07 -4.27
CA GLU A 313 17.62 -13.06 -4.89
C GLU A 313 18.39 -11.75 -4.62
N GLY A 314 17.82 -10.81 -3.85
CA GLY A 314 18.42 -9.52 -3.53
C GLY A 314 18.25 -8.47 -4.63
N LEU A 315 17.38 -8.69 -5.62
CA LEU A 315 17.07 -7.74 -6.68
C LEU A 315 16.03 -6.73 -6.21
N LEU A 316 16.27 -5.44 -6.45
CA LEU A 316 15.39 -4.34 -6.12
C LEU A 316 14.40 -4.06 -7.26
N TYR A 317 13.14 -3.89 -6.92
CA TYR A 317 12.02 -3.60 -7.82
C TYR A 317 11.20 -2.41 -7.31
N PRO A 318 10.41 -1.74 -8.17
CA PRO A 318 9.56 -0.62 -7.76
C PRO A 318 8.43 -1.03 -6.80
N CYS A 319 7.96 -2.27 -6.85
CA CYS A 319 6.84 -2.78 -6.04
C CYS A 319 6.86 -4.30 -5.99
N HIS A 320 6.29 -4.90 -4.94
CA HIS A 320 6.21 -6.36 -4.77
C HIS A 320 5.41 -7.06 -5.89
N MET A 321 4.49 -6.35 -6.55
CA MET A 321 3.72 -6.86 -7.67
C MET A 321 4.41 -6.62 -9.04
N LEU A 322 5.54 -5.93 -9.09
CA LEU A 322 6.29 -5.62 -10.31
C LEU A 322 7.65 -6.33 -10.35
N GLN A 323 7.76 -7.50 -9.74
CA GLN A 323 8.97 -8.31 -9.77
C GLN A 323 9.02 -9.16 -11.05
N PHE A 324 9.23 -8.49 -12.19
CA PHE A 324 9.37 -9.10 -13.51
C PHE A 324 10.66 -8.66 -14.18
N ASP A 325 11.12 -9.47 -15.13
CA ASP A 325 12.21 -9.10 -16.02
C ASP A 325 11.88 -7.75 -16.71
N GLY A 326 12.84 -6.84 -16.75
CA GLY A 326 12.66 -5.49 -17.29
C GLY A 326 12.23 -4.42 -16.26
N TYR A 327 11.82 -4.80 -15.05
CA TYR A 327 11.50 -3.87 -13.96
C TYR A 327 12.52 -3.89 -12.81
N THR A 328 13.59 -4.66 -12.94
CA THR A 328 14.69 -4.66 -11.96
C THR A 328 15.39 -3.30 -11.97
N ILE A 329 15.46 -2.66 -10.78
CA ILE A 329 16.14 -1.38 -10.60
C ILE A 329 17.62 -1.60 -10.30
N ALA A 330 17.94 -2.46 -9.33
CA ALA A 330 19.30 -2.67 -8.83
C ALA A 330 19.47 -4.08 -8.23
N ASN A 331 20.72 -4.43 -7.88
CA ASN A 331 21.01 -5.61 -7.09
C ASN A 331 21.64 -5.19 -5.75
N LEU A 332 20.90 -5.36 -4.65
CA LEU A 332 21.34 -4.90 -3.32
C LEU A 332 22.54 -5.68 -2.78
N LEU A 333 22.89 -6.82 -3.34
CA LEU A 333 24.08 -7.57 -2.93
C LEU A 333 25.35 -7.15 -3.70
N LYS A 334 25.17 -6.52 -4.88
CA LYS A 334 26.31 -6.20 -5.78
C LYS A 334 26.55 -4.70 -5.89
N ASP A 335 25.50 -3.91 -6.03
CA ASP A 335 25.60 -2.46 -6.28
C ASP A 335 25.92 -1.70 -4.99
N SER A 336 26.68 -0.62 -5.05
CA SER A 336 26.88 0.28 -3.91
C SER A 336 25.58 1.02 -3.57
N LEU A 337 25.49 1.61 -2.37
CA LEU A 337 24.31 2.39 -1.98
C LEU A 337 24.08 3.57 -2.93
N ALA A 338 25.13 4.29 -3.31
CA ALA A 338 25.07 5.41 -4.24
C ALA A 338 24.58 4.98 -5.64
N ASP A 339 25.07 3.84 -6.15
CA ASP A 339 24.60 3.30 -7.44
C ASP A 339 23.10 2.93 -7.36
N VAL A 340 22.64 2.39 -6.22
CA VAL A 340 21.24 2.04 -6.02
C VAL A 340 20.36 3.30 -6.00
N GLU A 341 20.78 4.36 -5.30
CA GLU A 341 20.07 5.64 -5.27
C GLU A 341 19.97 6.24 -6.68
N GLU A 342 21.08 6.31 -7.41
CA GLU A 342 21.09 6.79 -8.79
C GLU A 342 20.16 5.98 -9.70
N LYS A 343 20.15 4.65 -9.57
CA LYS A 343 19.27 3.78 -10.35
C LYS A 343 17.79 3.95 -9.99
N ILE A 344 17.45 4.23 -8.72
CA ILE A 344 16.10 4.56 -8.30
C ILE A 344 15.65 5.87 -8.95
N ASP A 345 16.47 6.91 -8.88
CA ASP A 345 16.19 8.24 -9.41
C ASP A 345 16.04 8.23 -10.94
N ASN A 346 16.81 7.41 -11.63
CA ASN A 346 16.74 7.21 -13.07
C ASN A 346 15.66 6.18 -13.50
N SER A 347 14.97 5.54 -12.58
CA SER A 347 13.90 4.60 -12.88
C SER A 347 12.71 5.32 -13.52
N PRO A 348 12.03 4.71 -14.53
CA PRO A 348 10.79 5.27 -15.08
C PRO A 348 9.70 5.54 -14.04
N PHE A 349 9.76 4.90 -12.88
CA PHE A 349 8.80 5.09 -11.79
C PHE A 349 9.08 6.34 -10.95
N SER A 350 10.29 6.89 -10.98
CA SER A 350 10.65 8.12 -10.24
C SER A 350 9.85 9.34 -10.73
N THR A 351 9.50 9.36 -12.02
CA THR A 351 8.76 10.44 -12.67
C THR A 351 7.32 10.07 -13.08
N LEU A 352 6.92 8.80 -12.90
CA LEU A 352 5.60 8.34 -13.28
C LEU A 352 4.53 8.90 -12.31
N ASP A 353 3.76 9.86 -12.78
CA ASP A 353 2.70 10.53 -12.05
C ASP A 353 1.34 10.40 -12.76
N VAL A 354 0.29 10.87 -12.12
CA VAL A 354 -1.08 10.77 -12.61
C VAL A 354 -1.32 11.58 -13.90
N GLU A 355 -0.52 12.61 -14.16
CA GLU A 355 -0.61 13.42 -15.37
C GLU A 355 -0.11 12.66 -16.62
N SER A 356 0.83 11.73 -16.41
CA SER A 356 1.39 10.89 -17.47
C SER A 356 0.60 9.61 -17.74
N ILE A 357 -0.48 9.35 -16.97
CA ILE A 357 -1.31 8.16 -17.12
C ILE A 357 -2.47 8.44 -18.08
N SER A 358 -2.58 7.60 -19.13
CA SER A 358 -3.66 7.69 -20.11
C SER A 358 -5.04 7.64 -19.43
N GLY A 359 -5.89 8.64 -19.72
CA GLY A 359 -7.24 8.78 -19.17
C GLY A 359 -7.31 9.30 -17.74
N CYS A 360 -6.17 9.59 -17.07
CA CYS A 360 -6.15 10.16 -15.73
C CYS A 360 -5.88 11.68 -15.73
N SER A 361 -5.11 12.21 -16.68
CA SER A 361 -4.73 13.64 -16.72
C SER A 361 -5.94 14.60 -16.66
N ASN A 362 -7.05 14.26 -17.29
CA ASN A 362 -8.30 15.04 -17.29
C ASN A 362 -9.34 14.53 -16.27
N CYS A 363 -8.99 13.60 -15.38
CA CYS A 363 -9.92 13.06 -14.39
C CYS A 363 -10.03 14.00 -13.19
N GLY A 364 -11.25 14.42 -12.81
CA GLY A 364 -11.49 15.28 -11.65
C GLY A 364 -11.10 14.64 -10.30
N MET A 365 -10.80 13.34 -10.27
CA MET A 365 -10.41 12.59 -9.05
C MET A 365 -8.94 12.20 -9.07
N LYS A 366 -8.14 12.71 -10.00
CA LYS A 366 -6.74 12.28 -10.21
C LYS A 366 -5.87 12.44 -8.96
N TYR A 367 -6.01 13.55 -8.25
CA TYR A 367 -5.24 13.84 -7.05
C TYR A 367 -5.78 13.18 -5.76
N LEU A 368 -6.88 12.46 -5.85
CA LEU A 368 -7.39 11.58 -4.77
C LEU A 368 -6.99 10.12 -5.02
N CYS A 369 -7.11 9.68 -6.28
CA CYS A 369 -6.84 8.30 -6.71
C CYS A 369 -5.35 8.03 -6.93
N GLY A 370 -4.57 9.04 -7.39
CA GLY A 370 -3.15 8.89 -7.77
C GLY A 370 -2.93 7.94 -8.96
N GLY A 371 -3.97 7.76 -9.81
CA GLY A 371 -3.89 6.90 -11.00
C GLY A 371 -4.10 5.40 -10.73
N GLY A 372 -4.31 4.98 -9.47
CA GLY A 372 -4.52 3.58 -9.10
C GLY A 372 -3.23 2.73 -9.12
N CYS A 373 -3.35 1.41 -9.28
CA CYS A 373 -2.23 0.48 -9.20
C CYS A 373 -1.57 0.24 -10.56
N ARG A 374 -0.27 0.55 -10.66
CA ARG A 374 0.51 0.39 -11.89
C ARG A 374 0.73 -1.08 -12.26
N ALA A 375 0.81 -1.96 -11.27
CA ALA A 375 0.91 -3.39 -11.53
C ALA A 375 -0.37 -3.96 -12.14
N ARG A 376 -1.56 -3.54 -11.67
CA ARG A 376 -2.82 -3.96 -12.29
C ARG A 376 -2.98 -3.44 -13.72
N SER A 377 -2.50 -2.22 -13.98
CA SER A 377 -2.47 -1.68 -15.34
C SER A 377 -1.59 -2.53 -16.26
N LEU A 378 -0.38 -2.89 -15.79
CA LEU A 378 0.51 -3.79 -16.53
C LEU A 378 -0.13 -5.15 -16.79
N TYR A 379 -0.73 -5.76 -15.75
CA TYR A 379 -1.33 -7.09 -15.85
C TYR A 379 -2.51 -7.14 -16.84
N ALA A 380 -3.32 -6.08 -16.87
CA ALA A 380 -4.50 -6.02 -17.71
C ALA A 380 -4.20 -5.58 -19.14
N TYR A 381 -3.26 -4.66 -19.32
CA TYR A 381 -3.07 -3.94 -20.59
C TYR A 381 -1.64 -3.99 -21.14
N GLY A 382 -0.70 -4.59 -20.40
CA GLY A 382 0.71 -4.66 -20.81
C GLY A 382 1.47 -3.33 -20.66
N ASP A 383 0.86 -2.30 -20.05
CA ASP A 383 1.45 -0.98 -19.92
C ASP A 383 1.14 -0.35 -18.55
N VAL A 384 2.18 0.08 -17.85
CA VAL A 384 2.07 0.76 -16.54
C VAL A 384 1.45 2.16 -16.64
N ARG A 385 1.38 2.75 -17.84
CA ARG A 385 0.77 4.07 -18.08
C ARG A 385 -0.70 4.01 -18.48
N SER A 386 -1.29 2.83 -18.57
CA SER A 386 -2.72 2.65 -18.75
C SER A 386 -3.51 2.97 -17.48
N CYS A 387 -4.81 3.26 -17.58
CA CYS A 387 -5.70 3.32 -16.42
C CYS A 387 -5.64 2.03 -15.59
N ASP A 388 -5.87 2.14 -14.29
CA ASP A 388 -6.05 0.95 -13.44
C ASP A 388 -7.27 0.14 -13.90
N LEU A 389 -7.17 -1.18 -13.91
CA LEU A 389 -8.27 -2.09 -14.19
C LEU A 389 -9.50 -1.82 -13.30
N TYR A 390 -9.27 -1.36 -12.06
CA TYR A 390 -10.34 -1.07 -11.09
C TYR A 390 -10.68 0.43 -11.00
N CYS A 391 -10.55 1.16 -12.14
CA CYS A 391 -10.89 2.59 -12.20
C CYS A 391 -12.37 2.86 -11.86
N ALA A 392 -13.30 1.96 -12.20
CA ALA A 392 -14.72 2.09 -11.86
C ALA A 392 -14.94 2.17 -10.35
N LEU A 393 -14.25 1.34 -9.55
CA LEU A 393 -14.28 1.40 -8.09
C LEU A 393 -13.87 2.77 -7.56
N ALA A 394 -12.73 3.30 -8.02
CA ALA A 394 -12.23 4.60 -7.56
C ALA A 394 -13.21 5.74 -7.90
N LYS A 395 -13.72 5.78 -9.12
CA LYS A 395 -14.68 6.79 -9.57
C LYS A 395 -15.96 6.75 -8.74
N LYS A 396 -16.53 5.57 -8.53
CA LYS A 396 -17.75 5.40 -7.74
C LYS A 396 -17.50 5.77 -6.27
N PHE A 397 -16.41 5.27 -5.67
CA PHE A 397 -16.08 5.53 -4.26
C PHE A 397 -15.92 7.02 -3.98
N TYR A 398 -15.06 7.71 -4.76
CA TYR A 398 -14.89 9.16 -4.58
C TYR A 398 -16.13 9.96 -4.98
N GLY A 399 -16.94 9.47 -5.92
CA GLY A 399 -18.24 10.06 -6.22
C GLY A 399 -19.16 10.07 -4.99
N LEU A 400 -19.35 8.91 -4.37
CA LEU A 400 -20.18 8.74 -3.15
C LEU A 400 -19.62 9.52 -1.96
N LEU A 401 -18.30 9.52 -1.75
CA LEU A 401 -17.66 10.30 -0.70
C LEU A 401 -17.90 11.80 -0.90
N GLY A 402 -17.81 12.29 -2.14
CA GLY A 402 -18.12 13.68 -2.48
C GLY A 402 -19.58 14.05 -2.21
N ASP A 403 -20.52 13.13 -2.46
CA ASP A 403 -21.94 13.33 -2.12
C ASP A 403 -22.15 13.46 -0.60
N LEU A 404 -21.44 12.65 0.18
CA LEU A 404 -21.47 12.75 1.65
C LEU A 404 -20.93 14.10 2.12
N LEU A 405 -19.77 14.53 1.61
CA LEU A 405 -19.19 15.84 1.98
C LEU A 405 -20.16 16.98 1.69
N ARG A 406 -20.79 17.00 0.51
CA ARG A 406 -21.79 18.01 0.16
C ARG A 406 -22.99 18.05 1.12
N ARG A 407 -23.40 16.92 1.68
CA ARG A 407 -24.50 16.85 2.65
C ARG A 407 -24.13 17.38 4.03
N PHE A 408 -22.86 17.23 4.43
CA PHE A 408 -22.40 17.64 5.76
C PHE A 408 -21.92 19.09 5.81
N TYR A 409 -21.48 19.67 4.70
CA TYR A 409 -20.85 20.99 4.64
C TYR A 409 -21.56 21.97 3.69
N ALA A 410 -22.69 21.61 3.09
CA ALA A 410 -23.61 22.50 2.37
C ALA A 410 -24.74 22.96 3.31
#